data_03046a5a5b8b158d4cf64b6da95be774
#
_entry.id   03046a5a5b8b158d4cf64b6da95be774
#
_cell.length_a   1.000
_cell.length_b   1.000
_cell.length_c   1.000
_cell.angle_alpha   90.00
_cell.angle_beta   90.00
_cell.angle_gamma   90.00
#
_symmetry.space_group_name_H-M   'P 1'
#
loop_
_entity.id
_entity.type
_entity.pdbx_description
1 polymer ?
#
loop_
_entity_poly.entity_id
_entity_poly.type
_entity_poly.pdbx_seq_one_letter_code
_entity_poly.pdbx_strand_id
1 'polypeptide(L)'
;FPNDEDLYPGDYLKDIANNIISSNKKMDFSNFNNISDELTSLSIDEALKLIKKNLNNLGINHDNFISEKKLVLNQEVEKVIDYLRKSKFVYEGKIKAPASEDNDKWIEREQLLFKSTDFGDDKDRALQKSDGTWTYFASDVAYHKNKLDRNYDCLINILGADHAGYIKRISSSVEALSKSKEKLICKVSQLVKLIKDKKPFKMSKRKGDYITVEDLISEVGKDATRFIMLNRSSDVELDFDFDSVVEKSKDNPLYYVQYCY
;
A
#
# COMPACT_ATOMS: atom_id res chain seq x y z
N PHE A 1 -4.05 3.79 -29.34
CA PHE A 1 -4.07 3.85 -27.87
C PHE A 1 -5.20 2.93 -27.41
N PRO A 2 -4.98 2.00 -26.48
CA PRO A 2 -6.06 1.22 -25.93
C PRO A 2 -7.04 2.16 -25.22
N ASN A 3 -8.30 2.15 -25.66
CA ASN A 3 -9.43 2.71 -24.93
C ASN A 3 -9.83 1.71 -23.82
N ASP A 4 -8.92 1.45 -22.91
CA ASP A 4 -9.18 0.53 -21.81
C ASP A 4 -9.84 1.32 -20.69
N GLU A 5 -11.10 1.00 -20.41
CA GLU A 5 -11.87 1.61 -19.31
C GLU A 5 -11.23 1.38 -17.94
N ASP A 6 -10.25 0.46 -17.85
CA ASP A 6 -9.51 0.12 -16.65
C ASP A 6 -8.24 0.96 -16.43
N LEU A 7 -7.87 1.85 -17.35
CA LEU A 7 -6.74 2.75 -17.16
C LEU A 7 -7.10 3.90 -16.22
N TYR A 8 -6.18 4.23 -15.34
CA TYR A 8 -6.33 5.37 -14.42
C TYR A 8 -5.92 6.66 -15.14
N PRO A 9 -6.87 7.55 -15.49
CA PRO A 9 -6.53 8.83 -16.08
C PRO A 9 -5.92 9.77 -15.03
N GLY A 10 -4.98 10.62 -15.46
CA GLY A 10 -4.41 11.64 -14.59
C GLY A 10 -3.43 12.52 -15.35
N ASP A 11 -3.52 13.82 -15.20
CA ASP A 11 -2.65 14.78 -15.91
C ASP A 11 -1.18 14.62 -15.49
N TYR A 12 -0.91 14.18 -14.27
CA TYR A 12 0.44 13.87 -13.80
C TYR A 12 1.17 12.84 -14.67
N LEU A 13 0.43 11.95 -15.35
CA LEU A 13 1.02 10.99 -16.29
C LEU A 13 1.62 11.65 -17.53
N LYS A 14 1.03 12.78 -17.96
CA LYS A 14 1.57 13.60 -19.08
C LYS A 14 2.90 14.22 -18.68
N ASP A 15 2.99 14.72 -17.45
CA ASP A 15 4.23 15.30 -16.92
C ASP A 15 5.32 14.24 -16.77
N ILE A 16 4.99 13.07 -16.25
CA ILE A 16 5.90 11.93 -16.19
C ILE A 16 6.40 11.56 -17.59
N ALA A 17 5.50 11.43 -18.57
CA ALA A 17 5.86 11.11 -19.94
C ALA A 17 6.79 12.16 -20.56
N ASN A 18 6.47 13.45 -20.39
CA ASN A 18 7.29 14.55 -20.87
C ASN A 18 8.69 14.57 -20.23
N ASN A 19 8.79 14.28 -18.94
CA ASN A 19 10.07 14.16 -18.23
C ASN A 19 10.90 13.01 -18.78
N ILE A 20 10.29 11.85 -19.01
CA ILE A 20 10.99 10.67 -19.59
C ILE A 20 11.48 10.98 -20.99
N ILE A 21 10.64 11.53 -21.86
CA ILE A 21 11.00 11.88 -23.24
C ILE A 21 12.14 12.91 -23.28
N SER A 22 12.03 13.95 -22.46
CA SER A 22 13.04 15.02 -22.44
C SER A 22 14.40 14.56 -21.91
N SER A 23 14.39 13.63 -20.97
CA SER A 23 15.61 13.07 -20.35
C SER A 23 16.26 11.97 -21.16
N ASN A 24 15.51 11.29 -22.04
CA ASN A 24 15.96 10.11 -22.80
C ASN A 24 15.89 10.36 -24.31
N LYS A 25 16.47 11.46 -24.79
CA LYS A 25 16.43 11.91 -26.20
C LYS A 25 16.95 10.89 -27.23
N LYS A 26 17.70 9.89 -26.81
CA LYS A 26 18.26 8.83 -27.66
C LYS A 26 17.36 7.60 -27.76
N MET A 27 16.32 7.52 -26.94
CA MET A 27 15.38 6.39 -26.91
C MET A 27 14.41 6.49 -28.08
N ASP A 28 14.20 5.40 -28.79
CA ASP A 28 13.19 5.31 -29.85
C ASP A 28 11.84 4.93 -29.27
N PHE A 29 10.99 5.93 -29.03
CA PHE A 29 9.64 5.76 -28.50
C PHE A 29 8.62 5.25 -29.54
N SER A 30 9.02 5.08 -30.82
CA SER A 30 8.10 4.58 -31.85
C SER A 30 7.83 3.08 -31.76
N ASN A 31 8.71 2.32 -31.08
CA ASN A 31 8.60 0.88 -30.94
C ASN A 31 8.46 0.47 -29.47
N PHE A 32 7.19 0.51 -28.99
CA PHE A 32 6.86 0.19 -27.60
C PHE A 32 7.37 -1.18 -27.15
N ASN A 33 7.22 -2.20 -27.98
CA ASN A 33 7.60 -3.57 -27.60
C ASN A 33 9.09 -3.71 -27.24
N ASN A 34 9.94 -2.93 -27.88
CA ASN A 34 11.39 -2.98 -27.64
C ASN A 34 11.82 -2.23 -26.38
N ILE A 35 11.01 -1.29 -25.91
CA ILE A 35 11.35 -0.42 -24.77
C ILE A 35 10.45 -0.62 -23.57
N SER A 36 9.48 -1.54 -23.61
CA SER A 36 8.44 -1.67 -22.59
C SER A 36 9.00 -1.84 -21.17
N ASP A 37 10.01 -2.68 -20.98
CA ASP A 37 10.62 -2.92 -19.67
C ASP A 37 11.40 -1.70 -19.17
N GLU A 38 12.15 -1.06 -20.05
CA GLU A 38 12.90 0.16 -19.73
C GLU A 38 11.94 1.31 -19.44
N LEU A 39 10.91 1.50 -20.28
CA LEU A 39 9.89 2.52 -20.10
C LEU A 39 9.11 2.30 -18.79
N THR A 40 8.79 1.05 -18.44
CA THR A 40 8.16 0.70 -17.16
C THR A 40 9.05 1.12 -15.99
N SER A 41 10.34 0.82 -16.05
CA SER A 41 11.30 1.20 -15.01
C SER A 41 11.38 2.72 -14.84
N LEU A 42 11.54 3.45 -15.96
CA LEU A 42 11.60 4.91 -15.95
C LEU A 42 10.29 5.54 -15.42
N SER A 43 9.14 4.97 -15.79
CA SER A 43 7.83 5.45 -15.32
C SER A 43 7.68 5.27 -13.81
N ILE A 44 8.12 4.14 -13.27
CA ILE A 44 8.11 3.89 -11.82
C ILE A 44 9.05 4.86 -11.10
N ASP A 45 10.24 5.11 -11.64
CA ASP A 45 11.21 6.01 -11.03
C ASP A 45 10.69 7.47 -11.01
N GLU A 46 10.08 7.94 -12.09
CA GLU A 46 9.45 9.27 -12.13
C GLU A 46 8.24 9.37 -11.18
N ALA A 47 7.39 8.34 -11.13
CA ALA A 47 6.28 8.30 -10.18
C ALA A 47 6.76 8.31 -8.73
N LEU A 48 7.84 7.59 -8.41
CA LEU A 48 8.45 7.61 -7.07
C LEU A 48 9.05 8.97 -6.74
N LYS A 49 9.63 9.71 -7.71
CA LYS A 49 10.08 11.09 -7.48
C LYS A 49 8.91 12.00 -7.10
N LEU A 50 7.78 11.88 -7.82
CA LEU A 50 6.57 12.64 -7.51
C LEU A 50 6.03 12.30 -6.11
N ILE A 51 5.95 11.01 -5.76
CA ILE A 51 5.52 10.56 -4.44
C ILE A 51 6.43 11.14 -3.34
N LYS A 52 7.75 11.06 -3.52
CA LYS A 52 8.72 11.60 -2.56
C LYS A 52 8.58 13.11 -2.40
N LYS A 53 8.38 13.84 -3.51
CA LYS A 53 8.14 15.30 -3.50
C LYS A 53 6.89 15.63 -2.68
N ASN A 54 5.78 14.93 -2.93
CA ASN A 54 4.51 15.18 -2.25
C ASN A 54 4.58 14.84 -0.77
N LEU A 55 5.23 13.74 -0.40
CA LEU A 55 5.48 13.38 0.99
C LEU A 55 6.35 14.44 1.70
N ASN A 56 7.42 14.89 1.04
CA ASN A 56 8.31 15.91 1.58
C ASN A 56 7.56 17.25 1.78
N ASN A 57 6.67 17.62 0.86
CA ASN A 57 5.83 18.80 1.01
C ASN A 57 4.93 18.72 2.26
N LEU A 58 4.49 17.51 2.63
CA LEU A 58 3.83 17.24 3.91
C LEU A 58 4.80 17.19 5.11
N GLY A 59 6.10 17.26 4.89
CA GLY A 59 7.13 17.07 5.93
C GLY A 59 7.25 15.60 6.37
N ILE A 60 6.99 14.67 5.46
CA ILE A 60 7.14 13.23 5.68
C ILE A 60 8.29 12.74 4.81
N ASN A 61 9.32 12.18 5.45
CA ASN A 61 10.47 11.60 4.79
C ASN A 61 10.57 10.12 5.16
N HIS A 62 10.65 9.26 4.15
CA HIS A 62 10.87 7.84 4.35
C HIS A 62 12.34 7.50 4.08
N ASP A 63 12.96 6.74 4.97
CA ASP A 63 14.34 6.29 4.82
C ASP A 63 14.48 5.22 3.73
N ASN A 64 13.45 4.38 3.58
CA ASN A 64 13.49 3.25 2.67
C ASN A 64 12.22 3.12 1.82
N PHE A 65 12.42 2.91 0.52
CA PHE A 65 11.39 2.52 -0.43
C PHE A 65 11.74 1.13 -0.96
N ILE A 66 10.91 0.16 -0.68
CA ILE A 66 11.15 -1.25 -1.04
C ILE A 66 10.33 -1.62 -2.27
N SER A 67 11.00 -2.19 -3.26
CA SER A 67 10.36 -2.70 -4.47
C SER A 67 10.04 -4.19 -4.32
N GLU A 68 8.77 -4.55 -4.41
CA GLU A 68 8.33 -5.95 -4.41
C GLU A 68 8.97 -6.73 -5.58
N LYS A 69 9.03 -6.13 -6.77
CA LYS A 69 9.71 -6.73 -7.93
C LYS A 69 11.16 -7.11 -7.61
N LYS A 70 11.88 -6.26 -6.87
CA LYS A 70 13.27 -6.58 -6.48
C LYS A 70 13.33 -7.73 -5.48
N LEU A 71 12.39 -7.86 -4.56
CA LEU A 71 12.35 -9.00 -3.63
C LEU A 71 12.17 -10.32 -4.39
N VAL A 72 11.30 -10.34 -5.41
CA VAL A 72 11.09 -11.52 -6.26
C VAL A 72 12.33 -11.82 -7.10
N LEU A 73 12.89 -10.82 -7.78
CA LEU A 73 14.09 -11.00 -8.63
C LEU A 73 15.32 -11.47 -7.83
N ASN A 74 15.43 -11.07 -6.57
CA ASN A 74 16.52 -11.48 -5.67
C ASN A 74 16.24 -12.81 -4.98
N GLN A 75 15.15 -13.50 -5.35
CA GLN A 75 14.73 -14.80 -4.76
C GLN A 75 14.50 -14.72 -3.24
N GLU A 76 14.09 -13.54 -2.73
CA GLU A 76 13.82 -13.39 -1.30
C GLU A 76 12.57 -14.17 -0.88
N VAL A 77 11.61 -14.37 -1.80
CA VAL A 77 10.41 -15.17 -1.56
C VAL A 77 10.79 -16.64 -1.37
N GLU A 78 11.60 -17.18 -2.27
CA GLU A 78 12.11 -18.57 -2.19
C GLU A 78 12.88 -18.81 -0.90
N LYS A 79 13.78 -17.90 -0.56
CA LYS A 79 14.60 -18.01 0.67
C LYS A 79 13.75 -18.07 1.93
N VAL A 80 12.74 -17.21 2.04
CA VAL A 80 11.88 -17.19 3.23
C VAL A 80 10.97 -18.41 3.29
N ILE A 81 10.46 -18.87 2.15
CA ILE A 81 9.64 -20.09 2.09
C ILE A 81 10.48 -21.32 2.49
N ASP A 82 11.71 -21.41 2.03
CA ASP A 82 12.62 -22.48 2.43
C ASP A 82 12.95 -22.44 3.92
N TYR A 83 13.13 -21.25 4.50
CA TYR A 83 13.28 -21.10 5.95
C TYR A 83 12.06 -21.63 6.71
N LEU A 84 10.84 -21.22 6.30
CA LEU A 84 9.59 -21.67 6.91
C LEU A 84 9.35 -23.17 6.73
N ARG A 85 9.75 -23.74 5.58
CA ARG A 85 9.68 -25.19 5.31
C ARG A 85 10.61 -25.97 6.23
N LYS A 86 11.86 -25.52 6.41
CA LYS A 86 12.80 -26.11 7.36
C LYS A 86 12.31 -26.04 8.80
N SER A 87 11.56 -24.99 9.12
CA SER A 87 10.91 -24.82 10.42
C SER A 87 9.60 -25.62 10.57
N LYS A 88 9.18 -26.39 9.55
CA LYS A 88 7.96 -27.20 9.51
C LYS A 88 6.65 -26.38 9.55
N PHE A 89 6.71 -25.10 9.22
CA PHE A 89 5.56 -24.18 9.13
C PHE A 89 4.94 -24.13 7.73
N VAL A 90 5.51 -24.86 6.77
CA VAL A 90 5.00 -24.96 5.40
C VAL A 90 4.83 -26.42 5.02
N TYR A 91 3.72 -26.73 4.38
CA TYR A 91 3.36 -28.08 3.92
C TYR A 91 2.56 -28.03 2.61
N GLU A 92 2.46 -29.16 1.95
CA GLU A 92 1.56 -29.34 0.81
C GLU A 92 0.23 -29.90 1.28
N GLY A 93 -0.86 -29.27 0.87
CA GLY A 93 -2.19 -29.63 1.32
C GLY A 93 -3.28 -28.93 0.51
N LYS A 94 -4.51 -29.19 0.89
CA LYS A 94 -5.72 -28.65 0.22
C LYS A 94 -6.43 -27.68 1.13
N ILE A 95 -6.87 -26.54 0.58
CA ILE A 95 -7.75 -25.60 1.28
C ILE A 95 -9.19 -25.93 0.89
N LYS A 96 -10.08 -26.00 1.87
CA LYS A 96 -11.53 -26.13 1.64
C LYS A 96 -12.08 -24.89 0.94
N ALA A 97 -13.12 -25.09 0.14
CA ALA A 97 -13.85 -23.99 -0.51
C ALA A 97 -14.30 -22.94 0.53
N PRO A 98 -14.23 -21.63 0.21
CA PRO A 98 -14.83 -20.59 1.04
C PRO A 98 -16.34 -20.84 1.17
N ALA A 99 -16.90 -20.64 2.37
CA ALA A 99 -18.32 -20.87 2.64
C ALA A 99 -19.28 -19.96 1.86
N SER A 100 -18.77 -18.92 1.22
CA SER A 100 -19.54 -17.88 0.51
C SER A 100 -19.45 -17.92 -1.01
N GLU A 101 -18.69 -18.84 -1.59
CA GLU A 101 -18.56 -18.95 -3.04
C GLU A 101 -19.41 -20.11 -3.59
N ASP A 102 -19.90 -19.92 -4.81
CA ASP A 102 -20.60 -20.95 -5.59
C ASP A 102 -19.68 -22.17 -5.71
N ASN A 103 -19.93 -23.20 -4.91
CA ASN A 103 -19.07 -24.37 -4.76
C ASN A 103 -18.86 -25.13 -6.10
N ASP A 104 -19.69 -24.87 -7.11
CA ASP A 104 -19.61 -25.52 -8.42
C ASP A 104 -18.38 -25.12 -9.25
N LYS A 105 -17.69 -24.04 -8.87
CA LYS A 105 -16.48 -23.57 -9.56
C LYS A 105 -15.19 -23.80 -8.78
N TRP A 106 -15.28 -24.27 -7.52
CA TRP A 106 -14.10 -24.51 -6.69
C TRP A 106 -13.48 -25.87 -7.03
N ILE A 107 -12.25 -25.83 -7.52
CA ILE A 107 -11.46 -27.04 -7.76
C ILE A 107 -10.49 -27.23 -6.59
N GLU A 108 -10.73 -28.26 -5.81
CA GLU A 108 -9.84 -28.66 -4.73
C GLU A 108 -8.52 -29.18 -5.32
N ARG A 109 -7.40 -28.56 -4.92
CA ARG A 109 -6.07 -28.90 -5.44
C ARG A 109 -5.02 -28.83 -4.34
N GLU A 110 -3.96 -29.56 -4.51
CA GLU A 110 -2.77 -29.43 -3.67
C GLU A 110 -2.09 -28.08 -3.90
N GLN A 111 -1.72 -27.44 -2.81
CA GLN A 111 -1.09 -26.13 -2.79
C GLN A 111 -0.05 -26.09 -1.70
N LEU A 112 0.96 -25.24 -1.89
CA LEU A 112 1.92 -24.94 -0.84
C LEU A 112 1.27 -24.02 0.19
N LEU A 113 1.13 -24.47 1.44
CA LEU A 113 0.40 -23.80 2.50
C LEU A 113 1.31 -23.42 3.65
N PHE A 114 1.10 -22.23 4.19
CA PHE A 114 1.66 -21.79 5.47
C PHE A 114 0.67 -22.11 6.59
N LYS A 115 1.14 -22.74 7.67
CA LYS A 115 0.38 -23.09 8.88
C LYS A 115 0.03 -21.85 9.70
N SER A 116 -0.76 -20.99 9.14
CA SER A 116 -1.16 -19.71 9.76
C SER A 116 -1.99 -19.95 11.03
N THR A 117 -2.74 -21.06 11.06
CA THR A 117 -3.56 -21.46 12.22
C THR A 117 -2.73 -21.76 13.47
N ASP A 118 -1.51 -22.24 13.33
CA ASP A 118 -0.59 -22.49 14.48
C ASP A 118 -0.23 -21.16 15.19
N PHE A 119 -0.46 -20.02 14.54
CA PHE A 119 -0.15 -18.67 15.01
C PHE A 119 -1.40 -17.79 15.18
N GLY A 120 -2.61 -18.39 15.23
CA GLY A 120 -3.86 -17.71 15.57
C GLY A 120 -4.64 -17.09 14.42
N ASP A 121 -4.31 -17.43 13.17
CA ASP A 121 -5.16 -17.13 12.01
C ASP A 121 -6.37 -18.08 11.96
N ASP A 122 -7.39 -17.75 11.18
CA ASP A 122 -8.61 -18.54 11.04
C ASP A 122 -8.45 -19.75 10.10
N LYS A 123 -7.48 -19.70 9.20
CA LYS A 123 -7.15 -20.79 8.25
C LYS A 123 -5.73 -20.70 7.76
N ASP A 124 -5.21 -21.82 7.27
CA ASP A 124 -3.90 -21.86 6.62
C ASP A 124 -3.94 -21.11 5.28
N ARG A 125 -2.81 -20.54 4.87
CA ARG A 125 -2.74 -19.63 3.74
C ARG A 125 -1.91 -20.17 2.60
N ALA A 126 -2.45 -20.08 1.38
CA ALA A 126 -1.72 -20.45 0.18
C ALA A 126 -0.54 -19.50 -0.07
N LEU A 127 0.63 -20.08 -0.30
CA LEU A 127 1.85 -19.37 -0.67
C LEU A 127 2.06 -19.36 -2.19
N GLN A 128 1.50 -20.34 -2.90
CA GLN A 128 1.67 -20.52 -4.34
C GLN A 128 0.32 -20.64 -5.04
N LYS A 129 0.22 -20.04 -6.23
CA LYS A 129 -0.96 -20.15 -7.10
C LYS A 129 -0.92 -21.45 -7.90
N SER A 130 -2.01 -21.72 -8.67
CA SER A 130 -2.12 -22.92 -9.52
C SER A 130 -1.11 -23.00 -10.65
N ASP A 131 -0.67 -21.86 -11.12
CA ASP A 131 0.34 -21.72 -12.19
C ASP A 131 1.78 -21.81 -11.68
N GLY A 132 1.97 -22.07 -10.38
CA GLY A 132 3.27 -22.12 -9.74
C GLY A 132 3.84 -20.76 -9.35
N THR A 133 3.17 -19.66 -9.66
CA THR A 133 3.61 -18.32 -9.23
C THR A 133 3.30 -18.06 -7.77
N TRP A 134 4.05 -17.15 -7.15
CA TRP A 134 3.82 -16.77 -5.76
C TRP A 134 2.54 -15.96 -5.58
N THR A 135 1.87 -16.17 -4.47
CA THR A 135 0.75 -15.31 -4.06
C THR A 135 1.28 -13.96 -3.54
N TYR A 136 0.42 -12.94 -3.50
CA TYR A 136 0.76 -11.68 -2.83
C TYR A 136 1.15 -11.89 -1.37
N PHE A 137 0.52 -12.86 -0.70
CA PHE A 137 0.87 -13.20 0.68
C PHE A 137 2.31 -13.71 0.81
N ALA A 138 2.79 -14.53 -0.12
CA ALA A 138 4.18 -14.99 -0.11
C ALA A 138 5.17 -13.83 -0.28
N SER A 139 4.88 -12.87 -1.16
CA SER A 139 5.67 -11.64 -1.31
C SER A 139 5.67 -10.80 -0.04
N ASP A 140 4.52 -10.69 0.63
CA ASP A 140 4.40 -9.97 1.90
C ASP A 140 5.19 -10.64 3.04
N VAL A 141 5.20 -11.97 3.08
CA VAL A 141 6.04 -12.71 4.04
C VAL A 141 7.53 -12.41 3.81
N ALA A 142 7.98 -12.39 2.55
CA ALA A 142 9.34 -12.01 2.21
C ALA A 142 9.65 -10.56 2.58
N TYR A 143 8.72 -9.65 2.35
CA TYR A 143 8.87 -8.26 2.75
C TYR A 143 8.98 -8.09 4.27
N HIS A 144 8.19 -8.84 5.04
CA HIS A 144 8.28 -8.79 6.50
C HIS A 144 9.57 -9.43 7.01
N LYS A 145 10.08 -10.47 6.35
CA LYS A 145 11.43 -10.99 6.63
C LYS A 145 12.50 -9.91 6.39
N ASN A 146 12.41 -9.19 5.29
CA ASN A 146 13.30 -8.06 4.99
C ASN A 146 13.23 -6.96 6.07
N LYS A 147 12.02 -6.68 6.61
CA LYS A 147 11.87 -5.76 7.74
C LYS A 147 12.54 -6.28 9.02
N LEU A 148 12.37 -7.57 9.33
CA LEU A 148 12.99 -8.21 10.51
C LEU A 148 14.51 -8.16 10.43
N ASP A 149 15.07 -8.33 9.23
CA ASP A 149 16.53 -8.31 9.01
C ASP A 149 17.17 -6.94 9.23
N ARG A 150 16.37 -5.87 9.31
CA ARG A 150 16.82 -4.54 9.70
C ARG A 150 17.01 -4.36 11.20
N ASN A 151 16.68 -5.38 12.00
CA ASN A 151 16.90 -5.44 13.45
C ASN A 151 16.23 -4.34 14.27
N TYR A 152 15.06 -3.85 13.84
CA TYR A 152 14.23 -2.98 14.68
C TYR A 152 13.61 -3.76 15.84
N ASP A 153 13.42 -3.12 16.98
CA ASP A 153 12.79 -3.73 18.16
C ASP A 153 11.33 -4.07 17.90
N CYS A 154 10.62 -3.20 17.20
CA CYS A 154 9.21 -3.34 16.87
C CYS A 154 8.97 -2.94 15.41
N LEU A 155 8.10 -3.68 14.74
CA LEU A 155 7.56 -3.33 13.42
C LEU A 155 6.16 -2.77 13.59
N ILE A 156 5.86 -1.66 12.92
CA ILE A 156 4.52 -1.07 12.92
C ILE A 156 4.02 -1.01 11.47
N ASN A 157 2.93 -1.71 11.19
CA ASN A 157 2.23 -1.60 9.91
C ASN A 157 1.04 -0.66 10.06
N ILE A 158 0.94 0.33 9.17
CA ILE A 158 -0.24 1.19 9.04
C ILE A 158 -1.03 0.70 7.83
N LEU A 159 -2.27 0.29 8.05
CA LEU A 159 -3.14 -0.34 7.05
C LEU A 159 -4.45 0.44 6.93
N GLY A 160 -5.00 0.55 5.73
CA GLY A 160 -6.35 1.05 5.54
C GLY A 160 -7.40 0.08 6.12
N ALA A 161 -8.59 0.58 6.43
CA ALA A 161 -9.67 -0.20 7.01
C ALA A 161 -10.11 -1.40 6.14
N ASP A 162 -9.98 -1.27 4.82
CA ASP A 162 -10.20 -2.32 3.82
C ASP A 162 -9.22 -3.51 3.94
N HIS A 163 -8.07 -3.29 4.58
CA HIS A 163 -7.06 -4.32 4.84
C HIS A 163 -7.14 -4.92 6.26
N ALA A 164 -8.13 -4.57 7.08
CA ALA A 164 -8.25 -5.09 8.46
C ALA A 164 -8.29 -6.63 8.52
N GLY A 165 -8.96 -7.28 7.57
CA GLY A 165 -9.00 -8.75 7.45
C GLY A 165 -7.66 -9.40 7.09
N TYR A 166 -6.66 -8.60 6.70
CA TYR A 166 -5.32 -9.09 6.37
C TYR A 166 -4.38 -9.21 7.58
N ILE A 167 -4.72 -8.56 8.69
CA ILE A 167 -3.86 -8.43 9.88
C ILE A 167 -3.46 -9.79 10.44
N LYS A 168 -4.43 -10.69 10.66
CA LYS A 168 -4.16 -12.01 11.26
C LYS A 168 -3.11 -12.80 10.49
N ARG A 169 -3.23 -12.87 9.15
CA ARG A 169 -2.30 -13.63 8.32
C ARG A 169 -0.89 -13.05 8.32
N ILE A 170 -0.75 -11.72 8.33
CA ILE A 170 0.55 -11.05 8.41
C ILE A 170 1.16 -11.21 9.80
N SER A 171 0.39 -11.04 10.87
CA SER A 171 0.86 -11.24 12.24
C SER A 171 1.34 -12.66 12.45
N SER A 172 0.59 -13.67 11.97
CA SER A 172 0.98 -15.07 12.02
C SER A 172 2.33 -15.33 11.33
N SER A 173 2.55 -14.74 10.15
CA SER A 173 3.80 -14.90 9.42
C SER A 173 4.98 -14.24 10.14
N VAL A 174 4.79 -13.05 10.70
CA VAL A 174 5.84 -12.36 11.47
C VAL A 174 6.15 -13.09 12.76
N GLU A 175 5.15 -13.65 13.45
CA GLU A 175 5.37 -14.49 14.64
C GLU A 175 6.18 -15.73 14.29
N ALA A 176 5.85 -16.44 13.21
CA ALA A 176 6.60 -17.61 12.74
C ALA A 176 8.05 -17.27 12.40
N LEU A 177 8.31 -16.10 11.82
CA LEU A 177 9.65 -15.66 11.42
C LEU A 177 10.48 -15.15 12.60
N SER A 178 9.88 -14.41 13.53
CA SER A 178 10.55 -13.74 14.64
C SER A 178 10.52 -14.54 15.95
N LYS A 179 9.61 -15.51 16.04
CA LYS A 179 9.27 -16.26 17.28
C LYS A 179 8.73 -15.36 18.40
N SER A 180 8.12 -14.22 18.04
CA SER A 180 7.56 -13.26 18.97
C SER A 180 6.26 -12.64 18.43
N LYS A 181 5.18 -12.69 19.23
CA LYS A 181 3.90 -12.04 18.93
C LYS A 181 3.98 -10.52 18.96
N GLU A 182 4.83 -9.99 19.81
CA GLU A 182 4.94 -8.56 20.08
C GLU A 182 5.78 -7.82 19.02
N LYS A 183 6.39 -8.57 18.10
CA LYS A 183 7.29 -7.99 17.08
C LYS A 183 6.58 -7.11 16.08
N LEU A 184 5.31 -7.36 15.79
CA LEU A 184 4.49 -6.60 14.85
C LEU A 184 3.26 -6.00 15.51
N ILE A 185 3.11 -4.69 15.36
CA ILE A 185 1.89 -3.94 15.69
C ILE A 185 1.22 -3.49 14.39
N CYS A 186 -0.04 -3.86 14.19
CA CYS A 186 -0.85 -3.36 13.09
C CYS A 186 -1.79 -2.27 13.59
N LYS A 187 -1.73 -1.09 12.97
CA LYS A 187 -2.66 0.01 13.18
C LYS A 187 -3.55 0.17 11.97
N VAL A 188 -4.85 0.24 12.19
CA VAL A 188 -5.83 0.46 11.12
C VAL A 188 -6.15 1.95 11.06
N SER A 189 -6.08 2.52 9.86
CA SER A 189 -6.52 3.88 9.58
C SER A 189 -7.88 3.85 8.89
N GLN A 190 -8.84 4.55 9.47
CA GLN A 190 -10.17 4.66 8.90
C GLN A 190 -10.21 5.62 7.71
N LEU A 191 -11.34 5.60 7.00
CA LEU A 191 -11.55 6.43 5.83
C LEU A 191 -11.63 7.91 6.22
N VAL A 192 -11.06 8.75 5.36
CA VAL A 192 -11.25 10.21 5.39
C VAL A 192 -12.29 10.58 4.35
N LYS A 193 -13.36 11.23 4.78
CA LYS A 193 -14.38 11.81 3.90
C LYS A 193 -14.03 13.26 3.65
N LEU A 194 -13.90 13.63 2.38
CA LEU A 194 -13.63 15.00 1.99
C LEU A 194 -14.95 15.74 1.80
N ILE A 195 -15.07 16.93 2.40
CA ILE A 195 -16.25 17.80 2.33
C ILE A 195 -15.81 19.16 1.78
N LYS A 196 -16.48 19.65 0.76
CA LYS A 196 -16.28 20.97 0.17
C LYS A 196 -17.63 21.60 -0.14
N ASP A 197 -17.78 22.89 0.14
CA ASP A 197 -19.07 23.62 -0.01
C ASP A 197 -20.23 22.90 0.71
N LYS A 198 -19.95 22.36 1.90
CA LYS A 198 -20.90 21.57 2.73
C LYS A 198 -21.44 20.30 2.04
N LYS A 199 -20.77 19.80 1.03
CA LYS A 199 -21.15 18.58 0.30
C LYS A 199 -20.02 17.57 0.28
N PRO A 200 -20.32 16.26 0.39
CA PRO A 200 -19.31 15.24 0.24
C PRO A 200 -18.67 15.29 -1.15
N PHE A 201 -17.35 15.39 -1.20
CA PHE A 201 -16.59 15.28 -2.44
C PHE A 201 -16.39 13.80 -2.77
N LYS A 202 -17.07 13.32 -3.82
CA LYS A 202 -16.97 11.93 -4.25
C LYS A 202 -15.77 11.76 -5.18
N MET A 203 -14.76 11.07 -4.69
CA MET A 203 -13.61 10.72 -5.53
C MET A 203 -13.90 9.48 -6.38
N SER A 204 -13.48 9.53 -7.65
CA SER A 204 -13.50 8.38 -8.56
C SER A 204 -12.23 8.34 -9.38
N LYS A 205 -11.32 7.43 -9.04
CA LYS A 205 -10.06 7.23 -9.79
C LYS A 205 -10.31 6.92 -11.26
N ARG A 206 -11.35 6.14 -11.58
CA ARG A 206 -11.71 5.76 -12.96
C ARG A 206 -12.21 6.95 -13.79
N LYS A 207 -12.82 7.96 -13.16
CA LYS A 207 -13.31 9.18 -13.84
C LYS A 207 -12.29 10.32 -13.82
N GLY A 208 -11.17 10.16 -13.13
CA GLY A 208 -10.20 11.22 -12.92
C GLY A 208 -10.61 12.27 -11.87
N ASP A 209 -11.74 12.06 -11.19
CA ASP A 209 -12.24 12.94 -10.14
C ASP A 209 -11.63 12.51 -8.80
N TYR A 210 -10.44 13.01 -8.47
CA TYR A 210 -9.81 12.80 -7.17
C TYR A 210 -8.98 14.02 -6.78
N ILE A 211 -8.85 14.21 -5.48
CA ILE A 211 -7.98 15.23 -4.90
C ILE A 211 -6.63 14.59 -4.59
N THR A 212 -5.57 15.14 -5.14
CA THR A 212 -4.21 14.70 -4.84
C THR A 212 -3.73 15.30 -3.52
N VAL A 213 -2.64 14.77 -2.97
CA VAL A 213 -1.97 15.37 -1.81
C VAL A 213 -1.48 16.78 -2.14
N GLU A 214 -1.05 17.03 -3.38
CA GLU A 214 -0.61 18.36 -3.85
C GLU A 214 -1.77 19.36 -3.87
N ASP A 215 -2.96 18.95 -4.36
CA ASP A 215 -4.17 19.78 -4.33
C ASP A 215 -4.57 20.12 -2.89
N LEU A 216 -4.55 19.12 -2.00
CA LEU A 216 -4.87 19.30 -0.59
C LEU A 216 -3.94 20.32 0.08
N ILE A 217 -2.63 20.18 -0.12
CA ILE A 217 -1.64 21.13 0.43
C ILE A 217 -1.81 22.53 -0.16
N SER A 218 -2.10 22.63 -1.45
CA SER A 218 -2.30 23.90 -2.13
C SER A 218 -3.53 24.65 -1.63
N GLU A 219 -4.58 23.93 -1.25
CA GLU A 219 -5.84 24.52 -0.81
C GLU A 219 -5.82 24.92 0.67
N VAL A 220 -5.34 24.06 1.56
CA VAL A 220 -5.41 24.30 3.01
C VAL A 220 -4.05 24.46 3.69
N GLY A 221 -2.98 24.19 2.99
CA GLY A 221 -1.62 24.26 3.50
C GLY A 221 -1.19 22.99 4.27
N LYS A 222 0.12 22.86 4.42
CA LYS A 222 0.77 21.72 5.09
C LYS A 222 0.32 21.56 6.54
N ASP A 223 0.35 22.65 7.31
CA ASP A 223 0.12 22.61 8.76
C ASP A 223 -1.32 22.24 9.07
N ALA A 224 -2.28 22.80 8.34
CA ALA A 224 -3.69 22.47 8.46
C ALA A 224 -3.94 21.00 8.12
N THR A 225 -3.40 20.54 6.99
CA THR A 225 -3.50 19.13 6.58
C THR A 225 -2.99 18.20 7.68
N ARG A 226 -1.77 18.42 8.17
CA ARG A 226 -1.17 17.57 9.20
C ARG A 226 -1.93 17.62 10.52
N PHE A 227 -2.27 18.82 10.97
CA PHE A 227 -2.95 19.00 12.25
C PHE A 227 -4.28 18.28 12.28
N ILE A 228 -5.13 18.49 11.27
CA ILE A 228 -6.46 17.88 11.21
C ILE A 228 -6.36 16.35 11.11
N MET A 229 -5.44 15.83 10.28
CA MET A 229 -5.25 14.39 10.15
C MET A 229 -4.74 13.73 11.44
N LEU A 230 -3.94 14.44 12.25
CA LEU A 230 -3.34 13.92 13.49
C LEU A 230 -4.18 14.23 14.74
N ASN A 231 -5.15 15.12 14.64
CA ASN A 231 -5.98 15.53 15.79
C ASN A 231 -7.04 14.47 16.17
N ARG A 232 -7.15 13.39 15.44
CA ARG A 232 -8.05 12.27 15.72
C ARG A 232 -7.31 10.96 15.80
N SER A 233 -7.89 10.00 16.52
CA SER A 233 -7.41 8.63 16.52
C SER A 233 -7.59 8.01 15.14
N SER A 234 -6.63 7.18 14.71
CA SER A 234 -6.63 6.54 13.38
C SER A 234 -7.79 5.56 13.17
N ASP A 235 -8.41 5.07 14.25
CA ASP A 235 -9.54 4.13 14.26
C ASP A 235 -10.92 4.80 14.14
N VAL A 236 -10.95 6.14 14.05
CA VAL A 236 -12.18 6.93 13.90
C VAL A 236 -12.21 7.56 12.51
N GLU A 237 -13.35 7.46 11.82
CA GLU A 237 -13.57 8.17 10.54
C GLU A 237 -13.38 9.68 10.72
N LEU A 238 -12.79 10.32 9.74
CA LEU A 238 -12.55 11.76 9.71
C LEU A 238 -13.34 12.39 8.56
N ASP A 239 -14.16 13.38 8.90
CA ASP A 239 -14.72 14.31 7.95
C ASP A 239 -13.75 15.50 7.82
N PHE A 240 -13.09 15.59 6.67
CA PHE A 240 -12.17 16.67 6.36
C PHE A 240 -12.92 17.74 5.57
N ASP A 241 -13.34 18.79 6.25
CA ASP A 241 -14.09 19.92 5.67
C ASP A 241 -13.13 21.05 5.32
N PHE A 242 -12.93 21.27 4.03
CA PHE A 242 -12.03 22.29 3.50
C PHE A 242 -12.36 23.69 4.01
N ASP A 243 -13.65 24.03 4.10
CA ASP A 243 -14.10 25.35 4.52
C ASP A 243 -13.75 25.61 5.99
N SER A 244 -14.05 24.63 6.84
CA SER A 244 -13.80 24.72 8.28
C SER A 244 -12.31 24.73 8.64
N VAL A 245 -11.49 24.03 7.87
CA VAL A 245 -10.03 23.90 8.12
C VAL A 245 -9.29 25.22 7.93
N VAL A 246 -9.73 26.06 7.01
CA VAL A 246 -9.11 27.37 6.72
C VAL A 246 -9.75 28.53 7.48
N GLU A 247 -10.85 28.27 8.18
CA GLU A 247 -11.58 29.31 8.90
C GLU A 247 -10.74 29.87 10.07
N LYS A 248 -10.67 31.20 10.15
CA LYS A 248 -9.98 31.91 11.23
C LYS A 248 -10.93 32.19 12.38
N SER A 249 -11.37 31.15 13.06
CA SER A 249 -12.28 31.25 14.19
C SER A 249 -11.80 30.44 15.39
N LYS A 250 -12.38 30.73 16.57
CA LYS A 250 -12.10 29.96 17.80
C LYS A 250 -12.52 28.50 17.72
N ASP A 251 -13.38 28.16 16.75
CA ASP A 251 -13.86 26.80 16.55
C ASP A 251 -12.90 25.97 15.66
N ASN A 252 -11.91 26.64 15.03
CA ASN A 252 -10.83 25.97 14.32
C ASN A 252 -9.66 25.71 15.29
N PRO A 253 -9.43 24.44 15.68
CA PRO A 253 -8.39 24.11 16.66
C PRO A 253 -6.97 24.46 16.18
N LEU A 254 -6.69 24.39 14.88
CA LEU A 254 -5.41 24.79 14.33
C LEU A 254 -5.17 26.28 14.52
N TYR A 255 -6.15 27.11 14.15
CA TYR A 255 -6.03 28.55 14.30
C TYR A 255 -5.83 28.97 15.76
N TYR A 256 -6.55 28.30 16.66
CA TYR A 256 -6.40 28.54 18.10
C TYR A 256 -5.00 28.20 18.61
N VAL A 257 -4.42 27.08 18.18
CA VAL A 257 -3.04 26.72 18.54
C VAL A 257 -2.04 27.72 17.95
N GLN A 258 -2.18 28.10 16.69
CA GLN A 258 -1.29 29.06 16.03
C GLN A 258 -1.40 30.47 16.64
N TYR A 259 -2.56 30.85 17.14
CA TYR A 259 -2.77 32.14 17.82
C TYR A 259 -2.07 32.21 19.18
N CYS A 260 -1.95 31.09 19.87
CA CYS A 260 -1.30 30.99 21.17
C CYS A 260 0.23 30.93 21.10
N TYR A 261 0.81 30.65 19.91
CA TYR A 261 2.24 30.56 19.68
C TYR A 261 2.81 31.89 19.18
#